data_0fd0ceebc26fab6e8dc37ac1e300c8c2
#
_entry.id   0fd0ceebc26fab6e8dc37ac1e300c8c2
#
_cell.length_a   1.000
_cell.length_b   1.000
_cell.length_c   1.000
_cell.angle_alpha   90.00
_cell.angle_beta   90.00
_cell.angle_gamma   90.00
#
_symmetry.space_group_name_H-M   'P 1'
#
loop_
_entity.id
_entity.type
_entity.pdbx_description
1 polymer ?
#
loop_
_entity_poly.entity_id
_entity_poly.type
_entity_poly.pdbx_seq_one_letter_code
_entity_poly.pdbx_strand_id
1 'polypeptide(L)'
;MGEFLPGFADFGRYDIPFRSVYNLLMSTQTPLLNPIPLRAQFPALQLEINGKTAVYLDGPGGTQVPQSVINGFSGYLAHGGSNSGGPFLTSRYTDEVTAVARRAMMDFYNARRPEEIVFGQNMTSLTFAVSRAIARTWQPGDEIIVTRLDHDANISPWLLAAEDHGVTVRWLDFDPADCTLKLNTLPDLLNERTRLLAITYASNAVGTISDVATAVRLAHANNTLVYVDSVHYAPHGLIDVQTLDCDFLVSSTYKYFGPHTGVLYGKYDLLDSLTAYKVRPSTNKPAGKWETGTQSFESLAGVAAAIDYIAAIGAAPNGDSSGTRRECLVRAMDRIKTYEMSLSDHFLRGATAVPGLKVYGITDIERLAERTPTFAVSLAGFTPAQVAEKLGEQGIFVWDGHYYAIAVMERLGLLDKGGLVRIGFAHYNTIEEVDRLLNALAELR
;
A
#
# COMPACT_ATOMS: atom_id res chain seq x y z
N MET A 1 -2.65 -60.56 15.95
CA MET A 1 -1.64 -60.40 14.87
C MET A 1 -2.13 -59.18 14.08
N GLY A 2 -1.69 -58.00 14.27
CA GLY A 2 -0.37 -57.48 14.62
C GLY A 2 0.37 -57.10 13.38
N GLU A 3 0.27 -55.84 12.94
CA GLU A 3 1.45 -55.18 12.38
C GLU A 3 1.24 -53.65 12.34
N PHE A 4 2.15 -52.98 12.95
CA PHE A 4 2.32 -51.52 13.12
C PHE A 4 2.71 -50.87 11.80
N LEU A 5 2.16 -49.68 11.50
CA LEU A 5 2.71 -48.75 10.52
C LEU A 5 3.74 -47.82 11.19
N PRO A 6 4.85 -47.52 10.53
CA PRO A 6 5.94 -46.71 11.11
C PRO A 6 5.76 -45.20 10.86
N GLY A 7 6.13 -44.46 11.87
CA GLY A 7 6.89 -43.23 11.95
C GLY A 7 6.54 -42.05 11.03
N PHE A 8 5.91 -41.00 11.64
CA PHE A 8 5.98 -39.64 11.11
C PHE A 8 7.43 -39.15 11.23
N ALA A 9 8.06 -38.91 10.08
CA ALA A 9 9.35 -38.27 10.00
C ALA A 9 9.21 -36.75 10.32
N ASP A 10 10.05 -36.32 11.21
CA ASP A 10 10.31 -34.97 11.67
C ASP A 10 10.76 -34.10 10.48
N PHE A 11 9.91 -33.19 9.99
CA PHE A 11 10.33 -32.18 9.03
C PHE A 11 11.01 -31.05 9.79
N GLY A 12 12.33 -31.13 9.79
CA GLY A 12 13.22 -30.14 10.36
C GLY A 12 12.87 -28.71 9.90
N ARG A 13 12.85 -27.80 10.86
CA ARG A 13 12.79 -26.35 10.67
C ARG A 13 13.91 -25.92 9.71
N TYR A 14 13.56 -25.51 8.53
CA TYR A 14 14.46 -24.75 7.66
C TYR A 14 14.42 -23.27 8.10
N ASP A 15 15.19 -22.95 9.15
CA ASP A 15 15.66 -21.59 9.41
C ASP A 15 16.69 -21.26 8.33
N ILE A 16 16.23 -20.78 7.17
CA ILE A 16 17.12 -20.16 6.19
C ILE A 16 17.35 -18.73 6.69
N PRO A 17 18.58 -18.37 7.13
CA PRO A 17 18.84 -17.02 7.60
C PRO A 17 18.57 -16.04 6.45
N PHE A 18 17.81 -14.99 6.68
CA PHE A 18 17.47 -13.92 5.73
C PHE A 18 18.71 -13.35 5.00
N ARG A 19 19.85 -13.37 5.64
CA ARG A 19 21.18 -13.06 5.09
C ARG A 19 21.56 -13.92 3.87
N SER A 20 21.14 -15.18 3.83
CA SER A 20 21.43 -16.11 2.74
C SER A 20 20.62 -15.78 1.49
N VAL A 21 19.37 -15.30 1.65
CA VAL A 21 18.49 -14.91 0.54
C VAL A 21 18.94 -13.59 -0.08
N TYR A 22 19.37 -12.61 0.73
CA TYR A 22 19.89 -11.33 0.25
C TYR A 22 21.19 -11.51 -0.57
N ASN A 23 22.14 -12.31 -0.07
CA ASN A 23 23.37 -12.62 -0.79
C ASN A 23 23.12 -13.51 -2.04
N LEU A 24 22.08 -14.34 -2.03
CA LEU A 24 21.68 -15.14 -3.19
C LEU A 24 21.01 -14.27 -4.28
N LEU A 25 20.21 -13.28 -3.89
CA LEU A 25 19.59 -12.31 -4.81
C LEU A 25 20.63 -11.38 -5.47
N MET A 26 21.66 -10.97 -4.72
CA MET A 26 22.78 -10.20 -5.27
C MET A 26 23.72 -11.03 -6.16
N SER A 27 23.68 -12.38 -6.07
CA SER A 27 24.49 -13.27 -6.90
C SER A 27 23.82 -13.65 -8.24
N THR A 28 22.51 -13.46 -8.40
CA THR A 28 21.83 -13.60 -9.69
C THR A 28 21.85 -12.24 -10.40
N GLN A 29 22.59 -12.16 -11.51
CA GLN A 29 22.82 -10.96 -12.34
C GLN A 29 21.54 -10.44 -13.01
N THR A 30 20.47 -10.14 -12.26
CA THR A 30 19.37 -9.34 -12.82
C THR A 30 19.82 -7.89 -12.85
N PRO A 31 19.94 -7.24 -14.00
CA PRO A 31 20.35 -5.84 -14.08
C PRO A 31 19.40 -4.99 -13.22
N LEU A 32 19.98 -4.04 -12.45
CA LEU A 32 19.19 -3.08 -11.68
C LEU A 32 18.23 -2.34 -12.63
N LEU A 33 17.02 -2.05 -12.17
CA LEU A 33 16.01 -1.33 -12.94
C LEU A 33 16.59 0.01 -13.45
N ASN A 34 16.52 0.24 -14.76
CA ASN A 34 16.85 1.55 -15.34
C ASN A 34 15.60 2.44 -15.31
N PRO A 35 15.57 3.53 -14.52
CA PRO A 35 14.39 4.38 -14.40
C PRO A 35 14.18 5.26 -15.66
N ILE A 36 15.21 5.57 -16.45
CA ILE A 36 15.14 6.56 -17.52
C ILE A 36 14.07 6.25 -18.58
N PRO A 37 13.99 5.03 -19.15
CA PRO A 37 12.94 4.69 -20.11
C PRO A 37 11.54 4.67 -19.47
N LEU A 38 11.44 4.39 -18.17
CA LEU A 38 10.17 4.41 -17.45
C LEU A 38 9.70 5.85 -17.21
N ARG A 39 10.60 6.76 -16.80
CA ARG A 39 10.32 8.20 -16.61
C ARG A 39 9.71 8.84 -17.86
N ALA A 40 10.20 8.46 -19.05
CA ALA A 40 9.68 8.98 -20.32
C ALA A 40 8.20 8.69 -20.56
N GLN A 41 7.62 7.70 -19.84
CA GLN A 41 6.21 7.36 -19.92
C GLN A 41 5.32 8.25 -19.04
N PHE A 42 5.88 9.10 -18.18
CA PHE A 42 5.16 9.96 -17.25
C PHE A 42 5.23 11.44 -17.71
N PRO A 43 4.16 11.99 -18.32
CA PRO A 43 4.18 13.36 -18.82
C PRO A 43 4.48 14.41 -17.74
N ALA A 44 3.96 14.22 -16.52
CA ALA A 44 4.15 15.15 -15.43
C ALA A 44 5.62 15.28 -14.97
N LEU A 45 6.45 14.24 -15.18
CA LEU A 45 7.88 14.28 -14.83
C LEU A 45 8.71 15.15 -15.77
N GLN A 46 8.08 15.75 -16.79
CA GLN A 46 8.73 16.73 -17.69
C GLN A 46 8.53 18.19 -17.23
N LEU A 47 7.83 18.42 -16.11
CA LEU A 47 7.62 19.77 -15.57
C LEU A 47 8.97 20.43 -15.24
N GLU A 48 9.14 21.66 -15.68
CA GLU A 48 10.32 22.48 -15.36
C GLU A 48 9.95 23.64 -14.43
N ILE A 49 10.76 23.86 -13.40
CA ILE A 49 10.71 24.99 -12.48
C ILE A 49 12.05 25.72 -12.54
N ASN A 50 12.02 26.99 -12.86
CA ASN A 50 13.24 27.82 -12.98
C ASN A 50 14.33 27.19 -13.91
N GLY A 51 13.91 26.58 -15.03
CA GLY A 51 14.80 25.93 -16.00
C GLY A 51 15.42 24.61 -15.54
N LYS A 52 14.92 24.01 -14.47
CA LYS A 52 15.32 22.67 -14.01
C LYS A 52 14.10 21.77 -13.94
N THR A 53 14.25 20.52 -14.35
CA THR A 53 13.19 19.51 -14.20
C THR A 53 12.78 19.36 -12.73
N ALA A 54 11.48 19.37 -12.45
CA ALA A 54 10.97 19.19 -11.11
C ALA A 54 11.24 17.77 -10.58
N VAL A 55 11.43 17.65 -9.27
CA VAL A 55 11.67 16.40 -8.56
C VAL A 55 10.46 16.08 -7.69
N TYR A 56 9.75 15.03 -8.02
CA TYR A 56 8.58 14.57 -7.29
C TYR A 56 8.98 13.56 -6.22
N LEU A 57 9.05 14.01 -4.97
CA LEU A 57 9.33 13.19 -3.79
C LEU A 57 8.13 13.12 -2.85
N ASP A 58 6.97 13.41 -3.39
CA ASP A 58 5.68 13.45 -2.73
C ASP A 58 4.85 12.15 -2.97
N GLY A 59 5.46 11.12 -3.56
CA GLY A 59 4.84 9.85 -3.93
C GLY A 59 3.93 9.22 -2.86
N PRO A 60 4.27 9.24 -1.56
CA PRO A 60 3.36 8.77 -0.51
C PRO A 60 2.05 9.57 -0.42
N GLY A 61 1.98 10.79 -0.95
CA GLY A 61 0.76 11.59 -1.13
C GLY A 61 -0.05 11.18 -2.35
N GLY A 62 0.59 10.67 -3.39
CA GLY A 62 0.04 10.20 -4.67
C GLY A 62 1.15 10.15 -5.71
N THR A 63 1.22 9.08 -6.49
CA THR A 63 2.23 8.92 -7.55
C THR A 63 1.82 9.66 -8.82
N GLN A 64 2.78 9.96 -9.69
CA GLN A 64 2.49 10.43 -11.03
C GLN A 64 1.89 9.30 -11.88
N VAL A 65 1.23 9.66 -13.00
CA VAL A 65 0.43 8.74 -13.82
C VAL A 65 1.11 8.56 -15.18
N PRO A 66 1.35 7.31 -15.64
CA PRO A 66 1.92 7.07 -16.96
C PRO A 66 0.92 7.32 -18.09
N GLN A 67 1.42 7.66 -19.27
CA GLN A 67 0.60 7.98 -20.44
C GLN A 67 -0.39 6.86 -20.81
N SER A 68 -0.01 5.60 -20.62
CA SER A 68 -0.90 4.45 -20.86
C SER A 68 -2.17 4.49 -20.01
N VAL A 69 -2.06 4.93 -18.75
CA VAL A 69 -3.19 5.08 -17.83
C VAL A 69 -4.07 6.26 -18.23
N ILE A 70 -3.45 7.39 -18.61
CA ILE A 70 -4.17 8.56 -19.15
C ILE A 70 -4.96 8.15 -20.39
N ASN A 71 -4.34 7.37 -21.29
CA ASN A 71 -4.98 6.87 -22.51
C ASN A 71 -6.11 5.88 -22.21
N GLY A 72 -5.94 4.98 -21.23
CA GLY A 72 -6.99 4.05 -20.80
C GLY A 72 -8.22 4.79 -20.29
N PHE A 73 -8.00 5.77 -19.42
CA PHE A 73 -9.05 6.61 -18.84
C PHE A 73 -9.78 7.43 -19.93
N SER A 74 -9.06 8.22 -20.71
CA SER A 74 -9.64 9.08 -21.75
C SER A 74 -10.22 8.28 -22.91
N GLY A 75 -9.62 7.13 -23.23
CA GLY A 75 -10.10 6.22 -24.26
C GLY A 75 -11.50 5.68 -23.97
N TYR A 76 -11.81 5.31 -22.74
CA TYR A 76 -13.16 4.91 -22.35
C TYR A 76 -14.18 6.02 -22.64
N LEU A 77 -13.87 7.26 -22.25
CA LEU A 77 -14.76 8.41 -22.48
C LEU A 77 -14.93 8.70 -23.97
N ALA A 78 -13.87 8.58 -24.77
CA ALA A 78 -13.89 8.85 -26.20
C ALA A 78 -14.66 7.79 -27.01
N HIS A 79 -14.72 6.54 -26.55
CA HIS A 79 -15.43 5.45 -27.25
C HIS A 79 -16.93 5.35 -26.91
N GLY A 80 -17.47 6.26 -26.12
CA GLY A 80 -18.90 6.33 -25.80
C GLY A 80 -19.34 5.24 -24.83
N GLY A 81 -18.88 5.33 -23.58
CA GLY A 81 -19.33 4.46 -22.50
C GLY A 81 -20.82 4.59 -22.21
N SER A 82 -21.38 3.55 -21.62
CA SER A 82 -22.78 3.49 -21.18
C SER A 82 -22.85 2.84 -19.81
N ASN A 83 -24.01 2.88 -19.16
CA ASN A 83 -24.18 2.11 -17.92
C ASN A 83 -24.12 0.60 -18.20
N SER A 84 -23.76 -0.18 -17.20
CA SER A 84 -23.58 -1.64 -17.25
C SER A 84 -24.90 -2.41 -17.33
N GLY A 85 -24.85 -3.68 -17.81
CA GLY A 85 -25.95 -4.63 -17.77
C GLY A 85 -26.98 -4.49 -18.90
N GLY A 86 -26.78 -3.59 -19.88
CA GLY A 86 -27.66 -3.42 -21.02
C GLY A 86 -27.35 -4.38 -22.17
N PRO A 87 -28.34 -4.75 -23.01
CA PRO A 87 -28.16 -5.72 -24.10
C PRO A 87 -27.54 -5.13 -25.37
N PHE A 88 -26.93 -3.94 -25.33
CA PHE A 88 -26.40 -3.21 -26.47
C PHE A 88 -24.89 -2.98 -26.36
N LEU A 89 -24.25 -2.61 -27.48
CA LEU A 89 -22.80 -2.62 -27.68
C LEU A 89 -22.03 -1.85 -26.61
N THR A 90 -22.42 -0.58 -26.35
CA THR A 90 -21.68 0.28 -25.41
C THR A 90 -21.81 -0.17 -23.96
N SER A 91 -22.94 -0.77 -23.58
CA SER A 91 -23.13 -1.34 -22.24
C SER A 91 -22.30 -2.61 -22.07
N ARG A 92 -22.23 -3.48 -23.08
CA ARG A 92 -21.34 -4.67 -23.04
C ARG A 92 -19.86 -4.29 -23.00
N TYR A 93 -19.49 -3.19 -23.66
CA TYR A 93 -18.12 -2.65 -23.55
C TYR A 93 -17.81 -2.21 -22.12
N THR A 94 -18.75 -1.54 -21.44
CA THR A 94 -18.61 -1.18 -20.02
C THR A 94 -18.49 -2.41 -19.11
N ASP A 95 -19.29 -3.45 -19.36
CA ASP A 95 -19.21 -4.71 -18.63
C ASP A 95 -17.82 -5.38 -18.78
N GLU A 96 -17.26 -5.37 -20.02
CA GLU A 96 -15.92 -5.92 -20.27
C GLU A 96 -14.83 -5.07 -19.61
N VAL A 97 -14.88 -3.74 -19.68
CA VAL A 97 -13.94 -2.83 -18.99
C VAL A 97 -13.92 -3.14 -17.47
N THR A 98 -15.09 -3.29 -16.87
CA THR A 98 -15.21 -3.63 -15.45
C THR A 98 -14.61 -5.00 -15.15
N ALA A 99 -14.88 -6.00 -15.99
CA ALA A 99 -14.35 -7.35 -15.82
C ALA A 99 -12.83 -7.39 -16.00
N VAL A 100 -12.28 -6.64 -16.96
CA VAL A 100 -10.81 -6.52 -17.18
C VAL A 100 -10.14 -5.90 -15.96
N ALA A 101 -10.67 -4.79 -15.44
CA ALA A 101 -10.14 -4.13 -14.25
C ALA A 101 -10.14 -5.07 -13.02
N ARG A 102 -11.21 -5.83 -12.85
CA ARG A 102 -11.37 -6.77 -11.75
C ARG A 102 -10.38 -7.92 -11.84
N ARG A 103 -10.17 -8.49 -13.05
CA ARG A 103 -9.13 -9.50 -13.31
C ARG A 103 -7.71 -8.93 -13.10
N ALA A 104 -7.48 -7.66 -13.48
CA ALA A 104 -6.18 -7.03 -13.25
C ALA A 104 -5.85 -6.90 -11.75
N MET A 105 -6.83 -6.46 -10.95
CA MET A 105 -6.63 -6.38 -9.50
C MET A 105 -6.60 -7.75 -8.82
N MET A 106 -7.34 -8.75 -9.33
CA MET A 106 -7.22 -10.14 -8.89
C MET A 106 -5.77 -10.64 -9.05
N ASP A 107 -5.16 -10.40 -10.21
CA ASP A 107 -3.77 -10.76 -10.47
C ASP A 107 -2.79 -9.97 -9.59
N PHE A 108 -3.05 -8.66 -9.35
CA PHE A 108 -2.19 -7.81 -8.54
C PHE A 108 -2.15 -8.25 -7.07
N TYR A 109 -3.30 -8.62 -6.51
CA TYR A 109 -3.41 -9.10 -5.13
C TYR A 109 -3.17 -10.62 -4.98
N ASN A 110 -3.13 -11.38 -6.09
CA ASN A 110 -3.18 -12.84 -6.09
C ASN A 110 -4.46 -13.38 -5.42
N ALA A 111 -5.62 -12.76 -5.69
CA ALA A 111 -6.91 -13.24 -5.20
C ALA A 111 -7.34 -14.50 -5.97
N ARG A 112 -8.18 -15.33 -5.36
CA ARG A 112 -8.60 -16.62 -5.96
C ARG A 112 -9.62 -16.45 -7.08
N ARG A 113 -10.44 -15.39 -7.00
CA ARG A 113 -11.51 -15.12 -7.97
C ARG A 113 -11.80 -13.62 -8.07
N PRO A 114 -12.32 -13.15 -9.22
CA PRO A 114 -12.62 -11.73 -9.42
C PRO A 114 -13.65 -11.17 -8.43
N GLU A 115 -14.58 -11.99 -7.94
CA GLU A 115 -15.63 -11.58 -7.01
C GLU A 115 -15.12 -11.19 -5.62
N GLU A 116 -13.86 -11.50 -5.31
CA GLU A 116 -13.15 -11.05 -4.09
C GLU A 116 -12.64 -9.61 -4.20
N ILE A 117 -12.75 -8.99 -5.39
CA ILE A 117 -12.30 -7.61 -5.65
C ILE A 117 -13.51 -6.68 -5.74
N VAL A 118 -13.53 -5.67 -4.89
CA VAL A 118 -14.59 -4.66 -4.78
C VAL A 118 -14.02 -3.28 -5.09
N PHE A 119 -14.66 -2.53 -5.96
CA PHE A 119 -14.28 -1.15 -6.27
C PHE A 119 -15.10 -0.14 -5.49
N GLY A 120 -14.48 1.00 -5.15
CA GLY A 120 -15.11 2.13 -4.50
C GLY A 120 -14.38 3.43 -4.81
N GLN A 121 -14.83 4.53 -4.22
CA GLN A 121 -14.24 5.85 -4.49
C GLN A 121 -12.78 5.94 -4.03
N ASN A 122 -12.47 5.43 -2.85
CA ASN A 122 -11.15 5.38 -2.24
C ASN A 122 -11.16 4.37 -1.07
N MET A 123 -9.96 4.05 -0.53
CA MET A 123 -9.88 3.11 0.59
C MET A 123 -10.69 3.58 1.81
N THR A 124 -10.69 4.87 2.11
CA THR A 124 -11.37 5.43 3.29
C THR A 124 -12.88 5.16 3.26
N SER A 125 -13.54 5.42 2.11
CA SER A 125 -14.98 5.13 1.94
C SER A 125 -15.28 3.63 2.00
N LEU A 126 -14.39 2.78 1.47
CA LEU A 126 -14.50 1.32 1.56
C LEU A 126 -14.34 0.84 3.01
N THR A 127 -13.37 1.37 3.75
CA THR A 127 -13.17 1.04 5.16
C THR A 127 -14.38 1.44 6.00
N PHE A 128 -14.97 2.62 5.77
CA PHE A 128 -16.22 3.02 6.42
C PHE A 128 -17.41 2.10 6.07
N ALA A 129 -17.49 1.61 4.83
CA ALA A 129 -18.53 0.67 4.44
C ALA A 129 -18.36 -0.69 5.12
N VAL A 130 -17.13 -1.22 5.13
CA VAL A 130 -16.80 -2.52 5.73
C VAL A 130 -16.90 -2.47 7.25
N SER A 131 -16.40 -1.40 7.89
CA SER A 131 -16.46 -1.28 9.36
C SER A 131 -17.89 -1.33 9.89
N ARG A 132 -18.81 -0.60 9.26
CA ARG A 132 -20.24 -0.66 9.61
C ARG A 132 -20.85 -2.04 9.39
N ALA A 133 -20.46 -2.73 8.33
CA ALA A 133 -21.00 -4.06 8.04
C ALA A 133 -20.49 -5.12 9.03
N ILE A 134 -19.20 -5.09 9.38
CA ILE A 134 -18.59 -5.98 10.36
C ILE A 134 -19.14 -5.68 11.76
N ALA A 135 -19.25 -4.41 12.13
CA ALA A 135 -19.71 -3.99 13.45
C ALA A 135 -21.15 -4.47 13.77
N ARG A 136 -21.99 -4.74 12.76
CA ARG A 136 -23.30 -5.37 12.98
C ARG A 136 -23.22 -6.76 13.60
N THR A 137 -22.07 -7.41 13.59
CA THR A 137 -21.85 -8.72 14.23
C THR A 137 -21.36 -8.61 15.68
N TRP A 138 -20.98 -7.38 16.12
CA TRP A 138 -20.42 -7.14 17.44
C TRP A 138 -21.47 -7.03 18.54
N GLN A 139 -21.03 -7.29 19.76
CA GLN A 139 -21.84 -7.15 20.98
C GLN A 139 -21.14 -6.19 21.94
N PRO A 140 -21.89 -5.49 22.82
CA PRO A 140 -21.30 -4.69 23.89
C PRO A 140 -20.30 -5.53 24.71
N GLY A 141 -19.11 -5.00 24.93
CA GLY A 141 -18.01 -5.66 25.64
C GLY A 141 -17.08 -6.50 24.73
N ASP A 142 -17.37 -6.61 23.44
CA ASP A 142 -16.38 -7.09 22.46
C ASP A 142 -15.19 -6.10 22.38
N GLU A 143 -14.11 -6.53 21.76
CA GLU A 143 -12.88 -5.75 21.63
C GLU A 143 -12.39 -5.76 20.19
N ILE A 144 -11.74 -4.67 19.78
CA ILE A 144 -10.99 -4.58 18.54
C ILE A 144 -9.58 -4.05 18.81
N ILE A 145 -8.66 -4.37 17.90
CA ILE A 145 -7.28 -3.88 17.96
C ILE A 145 -7.01 -3.00 16.74
N VAL A 146 -6.49 -1.80 16.97
CA VAL A 146 -5.93 -0.90 15.94
C VAL A 146 -4.47 -0.62 16.25
N THR A 147 -3.67 -0.15 15.28
CA THR A 147 -2.26 0.13 15.56
C THR A 147 -1.99 1.64 15.62
N ARG A 148 -0.96 2.04 16.39
CA ARG A 148 -0.48 3.43 16.41
C ARG A 148 0.35 3.80 15.18
N LEU A 149 0.64 2.84 14.30
CA LEU A 149 1.45 3.04 13.10
C LEU A 149 0.60 3.34 11.85
N ASP A 150 -0.73 3.18 11.95
CA ASP A 150 -1.68 3.30 10.85
C ASP A 150 -1.95 4.76 10.42
N HIS A 151 -2.34 4.89 9.15
CA HIS A 151 -3.06 6.06 8.65
C HIS A 151 -4.45 6.13 9.29
N ASP A 152 -4.94 7.34 9.60
CA ASP A 152 -6.20 7.53 10.32
C ASP A 152 -7.43 6.98 9.59
N ALA A 153 -7.36 6.81 8.26
CA ALA A 153 -8.39 6.12 7.49
C ALA A 153 -8.54 4.63 7.82
N ASN A 154 -7.54 4.01 8.46
CA ASN A 154 -7.61 2.66 9.03
C ASN A 154 -7.72 2.65 10.56
N ILE A 155 -8.01 3.79 11.17
CA ILE A 155 -8.26 3.95 12.60
C ILE A 155 -9.68 4.47 12.82
N SER A 156 -9.99 5.71 12.39
CA SER A 156 -11.24 6.38 12.67
C SER A 156 -12.51 5.60 12.31
N PRO A 157 -12.60 4.89 11.17
CA PRO A 157 -13.80 4.10 10.88
C PRO A 157 -14.08 2.99 11.90
N TRP A 158 -13.01 2.42 12.47
CA TRP A 158 -13.10 1.38 13.50
C TRP A 158 -13.44 1.95 14.88
N LEU A 159 -12.87 3.13 15.25
CA LEU A 159 -13.19 3.82 16.50
C LEU A 159 -14.67 4.21 16.55
N LEU A 160 -15.18 4.81 15.48
CA LEU A 160 -16.59 5.20 15.38
C LEU A 160 -17.53 3.99 15.42
N ALA A 161 -17.19 2.92 14.68
CA ALA A 161 -17.99 1.70 14.72
C ALA A 161 -17.96 1.03 16.11
N ALA A 162 -16.83 1.08 16.80
CA ALA A 162 -16.70 0.58 18.18
C ALA A 162 -17.52 1.40 19.17
N GLU A 163 -17.51 2.73 19.07
CA GLU A 163 -18.32 3.64 19.87
C GLU A 163 -19.82 3.34 19.71
N ASP A 164 -20.30 3.22 18.45
CA ASP A 164 -21.70 2.94 18.13
C ASP A 164 -22.20 1.61 18.73
N HIS A 165 -21.31 0.64 18.96
CA HIS A 165 -21.65 -0.72 19.41
C HIS A 165 -21.21 -1.05 20.86
N GLY A 166 -20.60 -0.09 21.58
CA GLY A 166 -20.09 -0.33 22.95
C GLY A 166 -18.92 -1.31 23.00
N VAL A 167 -18.05 -1.28 21.98
CA VAL A 167 -16.88 -2.14 21.81
C VAL A 167 -15.64 -1.43 22.31
N THR A 168 -14.74 -2.15 22.99
CA THR A 168 -13.50 -1.58 23.53
C THR A 168 -12.41 -1.60 22.46
N VAL A 169 -11.72 -0.46 22.29
CA VAL A 169 -10.59 -0.33 21.39
C VAL A 169 -9.27 -0.53 22.14
N ARG A 170 -8.47 -1.48 21.69
CA ARG A 170 -7.10 -1.71 22.16
C ARG A 170 -6.10 -1.24 21.11
N TRP A 171 -4.94 -0.77 21.58
CA TRP A 171 -3.92 -0.19 20.73
C TRP A 171 -2.65 -1.04 20.73
N LEU A 172 -2.24 -1.52 19.56
CA LEU A 172 -0.93 -2.11 19.36
C LEU A 172 0.08 -0.96 19.13
N ASP A 173 1.07 -0.86 20.03
CA ASP A 173 2.09 0.20 20.03
C ASP A 173 3.28 -0.15 19.13
N PHE A 174 4.09 0.85 18.83
CA PHE A 174 5.38 0.68 18.15
C PHE A 174 6.54 1.18 19.01
N ASP A 175 7.77 0.77 18.69
CA ASP A 175 8.97 1.28 19.33
C ASP A 175 9.32 2.68 18.75
N PRO A 176 9.36 3.76 19.56
CA PRO A 176 9.72 5.08 19.06
C PRO A 176 11.14 5.20 18.51
N ALA A 177 12.04 4.24 18.79
CA ALA A 177 13.42 4.27 18.34
C ALA A 177 13.54 4.04 16.82
N ASP A 178 12.75 3.10 16.29
CA ASP A 178 12.77 2.71 14.88
C ASP A 178 11.39 2.59 14.23
N CYS A 179 10.34 2.92 14.98
CA CYS A 179 8.93 2.85 14.55
C CYS A 179 8.49 1.45 14.07
N THR A 180 9.05 0.37 14.63
CA THR A 180 8.57 -0.99 14.39
C THR A 180 7.44 -1.36 15.35
N LEU A 181 6.39 -2.04 14.85
CA LEU A 181 5.29 -2.51 15.69
C LEU A 181 5.77 -3.54 16.71
N LYS A 182 5.33 -3.40 17.96
CA LYS A 182 5.62 -4.34 19.05
C LYS A 182 4.78 -5.60 18.94
N LEU A 183 4.94 -6.37 17.86
CA LEU A 183 4.15 -7.58 17.61
C LEU A 183 4.29 -8.65 18.69
N ASN A 184 5.38 -8.64 19.44
CA ASN A 184 5.55 -9.50 20.61
C ASN A 184 4.54 -9.23 21.72
N THR A 185 3.89 -8.06 21.76
CA THR A 185 2.82 -7.74 22.71
C THR A 185 1.41 -8.02 22.18
N LEU A 186 1.27 -8.38 20.90
CA LEU A 186 -0.04 -8.67 20.31
C LEU A 186 -0.76 -9.83 21.02
N PRO A 187 -0.12 -10.94 21.43
CA PRO A 187 -0.77 -12.00 22.17
C PRO A 187 -1.45 -11.53 23.48
N ASP A 188 -0.90 -10.51 24.15
CA ASP A 188 -1.46 -9.95 25.40
C ASP A 188 -2.69 -9.06 25.14
N LEU A 189 -2.87 -8.61 23.90
CA LEU A 189 -4.04 -7.83 23.46
C LEU A 189 -5.17 -8.71 22.93
N LEU A 190 -4.87 -9.94 22.49
CA LEU A 190 -5.84 -10.88 21.94
C LEU A 190 -6.53 -11.67 23.06
N ASN A 191 -7.84 -11.78 22.98
CA ASN A 191 -8.65 -12.62 23.87
C ASN A 191 -9.94 -13.08 23.15
N GLU A 192 -10.76 -13.89 23.82
CA GLU A 192 -11.99 -14.46 23.27
C GLU A 192 -13.05 -13.45 22.79
N ARG A 193 -12.93 -12.18 23.24
CA ARG A 193 -13.80 -11.07 22.83
C ARG A 193 -13.21 -10.25 21.69
N THR A 194 -11.98 -10.46 21.31
CA THR A 194 -11.35 -9.72 20.20
C THR A 194 -11.95 -10.15 18.88
N ARG A 195 -12.55 -9.20 18.13
CA ARG A 195 -13.29 -9.45 16.87
C ARG A 195 -12.50 -9.06 15.63
N LEU A 196 -11.65 -8.05 15.73
CA LEU A 196 -10.92 -7.50 14.59
C LEU A 196 -9.55 -6.98 15.02
N LEU A 197 -8.56 -7.18 14.14
CA LEU A 197 -7.29 -6.48 14.10
C LEU A 197 -7.24 -5.66 12.80
N ALA A 198 -7.17 -4.31 12.92
CA ALA A 198 -6.85 -3.43 11.80
C ALA A 198 -5.37 -3.06 11.85
N ILE A 199 -4.64 -3.29 10.75
CA ILE A 199 -3.18 -3.14 10.70
C ILE A 199 -2.71 -2.60 9.37
N THR A 200 -1.78 -1.63 9.37
CA THR A 200 -1.11 -1.18 8.15
C THR A 200 -0.06 -2.17 7.68
N TYR A 201 0.04 -2.38 6.36
CA TYR A 201 1.12 -3.17 5.77
C TYR A 201 2.44 -2.39 5.77
N ALA A 202 2.37 -1.07 5.53
CA ALA A 202 3.52 -0.18 5.68
C ALA A 202 3.05 1.21 6.12
N SER A 203 3.79 1.82 7.04
CA SER A 203 3.49 3.17 7.52
C SER A 203 3.66 4.22 6.42
N ASN A 204 2.60 4.97 6.14
CA ASN A 204 2.63 6.10 5.22
C ASN A 204 3.44 7.29 5.76
N ALA A 205 3.79 7.29 7.04
CA ALA A 205 4.58 8.35 7.66
C ALA A 205 6.10 8.05 7.62
N VAL A 206 6.50 6.90 8.12
CA VAL A 206 7.92 6.57 8.38
C VAL A 206 8.46 5.44 7.48
N GLY A 207 7.60 4.83 6.68
CA GLY A 207 7.99 3.80 5.72
C GLY A 207 8.17 2.39 6.29
N THR A 208 8.10 2.19 7.61
CA THR A 208 8.26 0.87 8.23
C THR A 208 7.23 -0.13 7.71
N ILE A 209 7.68 -1.32 7.29
CA ILE A 209 6.83 -2.44 6.87
C ILE A 209 6.51 -3.28 8.11
N SER A 210 5.22 -3.58 8.30
CA SER A 210 4.75 -4.45 9.38
C SER A 210 4.86 -5.92 8.97
N ASP A 211 5.20 -6.81 9.92
CA ASP A 211 5.09 -8.25 9.71
C ASP A 211 3.62 -8.69 9.82
N VAL A 212 2.88 -8.39 8.74
CA VAL A 212 1.45 -8.69 8.63
C VAL A 212 1.20 -10.20 8.69
N ALA A 213 2.10 -11.02 8.13
CA ALA A 213 1.93 -12.48 8.13
C ALA A 213 1.93 -13.05 9.57
N THR A 214 2.84 -12.58 10.42
CA THR A 214 2.82 -12.96 11.85
C THR A 214 1.59 -12.41 12.56
N ALA A 215 1.17 -11.17 12.28
CA ALA A 215 -0.02 -10.58 12.89
C ALA A 215 -1.29 -11.36 12.52
N VAL A 216 -1.47 -11.74 11.24
CA VAL A 216 -2.58 -12.57 10.76
C VAL A 216 -2.60 -13.92 11.47
N ARG A 217 -1.47 -14.62 11.52
CA ARG A 217 -1.37 -15.93 12.16
C ARG A 217 -1.77 -15.87 13.65
N LEU A 218 -1.31 -14.84 14.37
CA LEU A 218 -1.65 -14.66 15.79
C LEU A 218 -3.14 -14.33 15.97
N ALA A 219 -3.70 -13.43 15.16
CA ALA A 219 -5.11 -13.07 15.20
C ALA A 219 -6.03 -14.26 14.87
N HIS A 220 -5.72 -15.01 13.82
CA HIS A 220 -6.51 -16.18 13.43
C HIS A 220 -6.46 -17.31 14.46
N ALA A 221 -5.33 -17.49 15.17
CA ALA A 221 -5.26 -18.44 16.29
C ALA A 221 -6.25 -18.11 17.42
N ASN A 222 -6.73 -16.85 17.46
CA ASN A 222 -7.75 -16.36 18.39
C ASN A 222 -9.12 -16.12 17.74
N ASN A 223 -9.37 -16.59 16.53
CA ASN A 223 -10.59 -16.35 15.74
C ASN A 223 -10.90 -14.85 15.51
N THR A 224 -9.89 -14.01 15.43
CA THR A 224 -9.99 -12.57 15.19
C THR A 224 -9.78 -12.27 13.70
N LEU A 225 -10.72 -11.53 13.09
CA LEU A 225 -10.60 -11.08 11.70
C LEU A 225 -9.45 -10.07 11.53
N VAL A 226 -8.81 -10.07 10.36
CA VAL A 226 -7.72 -9.13 10.04
C VAL A 226 -8.05 -8.28 8.82
N TYR A 227 -8.03 -6.96 9.02
CA TYR A 227 -8.18 -5.94 7.98
C TYR A 227 -6.85 -5.21 7.75
N VAL A 228 -6.31 -5.32 6.54
CA VAL A 228 -4.98 -4.80 6.19
C VAL A 228 -5.10 -3.55 5.33
N ASP A 229 -4.50 -2.45 5.75
CA ASP A 229 -4.28 -1.27 4.91
C ASP A 229 -2.97 -1.43 4.12
N SER A 230 -3.07 -1.69 2.82
CA SER A 230 -1.93 -1.83 1.92
C SER A 230 -1.68 -0.61 1.05
N VAL A 231 -2.37 0.51 1.28
CA VAL A 231 -2.32 1.72 0.44
C VAL A 231 -0.89 2.18 0.20
N HIS A 232 -0.09 2.24 1.26
CA HIS A 232 1.29 2.70 1.16
C HIS A 232 2.27 1.60 0.72
N TYR A 233 1.95 0.33 0.95
CA TYR A 233 2.79 -0.79 0.54
C TYR A 233 2.64 -1.14 -0.94
N ALA A 234 1.44 -0.96 -1.51
CA ALA A 234 1.08 -1.42 -2.85
C ALA A 234 2.02 -1.00 -3.99
N PRO A 235 2.60 0.23 -4.05
CA PRO A 235 3.57 0.59 -5.09
C PRO A 235 4.96 0.00 -4.89
N HIS A 236 5.30 -0.51 -3.69
CA HIS A 236 6.66 -0.80 -3.25
C HIS A 236 6.94 -2.29 -3.03
N GLY A 237 5.91 -3.12 -2.94
CA GLY A 237 6.09 -4.54 -2.63
C GLY A 237 4.98 -5.45 -3.16
N LEU A 238 5.34 -6.71 -3.36
CA LEU A 238 4.40 -7.72 -3.83
C LEU A 238 3.33 -8.00 -2.78
N ILE A 239 2.06 -7.90 -3.19
CA ILE A 239 0.92 -8.34 -2.39
C ILE A 239 0.53 -9.75 -2.82
N ASP A 240 0.35 -10.64 -1.83
CA ASP A 240 -0.15 -12.00 -2.03
C ASP A 240 -1.14 -12.35 -0.92
N VAL A 241 -2.42 -12.13 -1.18
CA VAL A 241 -3.47 -12.32 -0.18
C VAL A 241 -3.69 -13.80 0.17
N GLN A 242 -3.32 -14.71 -0.74
CA GLN A 242 -3.41 -16.15 -0.45
C GLN A 242 -2.33 -16.60 0.54
N THR A 243 -1.10 -16.07 0.39
CA THR A 243 0.00 -16.34 1.32
C THR A 243 -0.18 -15.62 2.65
N LEU A 244 -0.67 -14.37 2.64
CA LEU A 244 -0.96 -13.60 3.86
C LEU A 244 -2.13 -14.18 4.64
N ASP A 245 -3.09 -14.80 3.95
CA ASP A 245 -4.35 -15.31 4.50
C ASP A 245 -5.18 -14.25 5.26
N CYS A 246 -4.99 -12.95 4.98
CA CYS A 246 -5.79 -11.88 5.58
C CYS A 246 -7.24 -11.97 5.12
N ASP A 247 -8.17 -11.46 5.95
CA ASP A 247 -9.61 -11.53 5.65
C ASP A 247 -10.05 -10.41 4.72
N PHE A 248 -9.46 -9.23 4.89
CA PHE A 248 -9.65 -8.06 4.05
C PHE A 248 -8.32 -7.34 3.80
N LEU A 249 -8.17 -6.76 2.62
CA LEU A 249 -7.04 -5.90 2.28
C LEU A 249 -7.53 -4.75 1.40
N VAL A 250 -7.11 -3.53 1.71
CA VAL A 250 -7.58 -2.34 0.99
C VAL A 250 -6.43 -1.51 0.44
N SER A 251 -6.66 -0.89 -0.72
CA SER A 251 -5.75 0.11 -1.29
C SER A 251 -6.49 1.21 -2.06
N SER A 252 -5.73 2.19 -2.55
CA SER A 252 -6.20 3.23 -3.48
C SER A 252 -5.23 3.37 -4.63
N THR A 253 -5.70 3.21 -5.86
CA THR A 253 -4.86 3.06 -7.07
C THR A 253 -4.01 4.29 -7.40
N TYR A 254 -4.43 5.50 -6.97
CA TYR A 254 -3.64 6.73 -7.17
C TYR A 254 -2.29 6.72 -6.42
N LYS A 255 -2.08 5.76 -5.52
CA LYS A 255 -0.78 5.54 -4.85
C LYS A 255 0.16 4.66 -5.68
N TYR A 256 -0.37 3.90 -6.65
CA TYR A 256 0.39 3.03 -7.53
C TYR A 256 0.02 3.28 -9.00
N PHE A 257 0.25 4.54 -9.42
CA PHE A 257 0.24 5.02 -10.82
C PHE A 257 -1.13 5.05 -11.49
N GLY A 258 -2.22 4.76 -10.77
CA GLY A 258 -3.60 4.70 -11.27
C GLY A 258 -4.43 5.95 -10.97
N PRO A 259 -5.70 5.97 -11.37
CA PRO A 259 -6.66 7.02 -11.03
C PRO A 259 -7.12 6.91 -9.57
N HIS A 260 -7.93 7.90 -9.10
CA HIS A 260 -8.54 7.87 -7.78
C HIS A 260 -9.65 6.82 -7.71
N THR A 261 -9.29 5.60 -7.33
CA THR A 261 -10.20 4.47 -7.13
C THR A 261 -9.75 3.66 -5.94
N GLY A 262 -10.67 3.35 -5.03
CA GLY A 262 -10.44 2.40 -3.95
C GLY A 262 -10.62 0.97 -4.43
N VAL A 263 -9.80 0.06 -3.91
CA VAL A 263 -9.90 -1.38 -4.18
C VAL A 263 -9.84 -2.13 -2.87
N LEU A 264 -10.85 -2.94 -2.61
CA LEU A 264 -10.91 -3.85 -1.47
C LEU A 264 -10.83 -5.29 -1.98
N TYR A 265 -9.94 -6.06 -1.41
CA TYR A 265 -10.01 -7.51 -1.38
C TYR A 265 -10.75 -7.96 -0.13
N GLY A 266 -11.62 -8.96 -0.25
CA GLY A 266 -12.19 -9.68 0.90
C GLY A 266 -12.39 -11.14 0.55
N LYS A 267 -12.14 -12.04 1.52
CA LYS A 267 -12.47 -13.46 1.35
C LYS A 267 -13.94 -13.60 0.93
N TYR A 268 -14.18 -14.37 -0.13
CA TYR A 268 -15.52 -14.47 -0.74
C TYR A 268 -16.63 -14.76 0.26
N ASP A 269 -16.42 -15.73 1.16
CA ASP A 269 -17.44 -16.16 2.11
C ASP A 269 -17.76 -15.06 3.14
N LEU A 270 -16.79 -14.22 3.50
CA LEU A 270 -17.01 -13.05 4.34
C LEU A 270 -17.78 -11.96 3.58
N LEU A 271 -17.40 -11.67 2.33
CA LEU A 271 -18.15 -10.73 1.50
C LEU A 271 -19.58 -11.19 1.23
N ASP A 272 -19.82 -12.51 1.09
CA ASP A 272 -21.16 -13.05 0.85
C ASP A 272 -22.01 -13.06 2.11
N SER A 273 -21.45 -13.38 3.28
CA SER A 273 -22.19 -13.51 4.54
C SER A 273 -22.50 -12.15 5.21
N LEU A 274 -21.58 -11.19 5.20
CA LEU A 274 -21.75 -9.88 5.84
C LEU A 274 -22.88 -9.08 5.18
N THR A 275 -23.59 -8.27 5.98
CA THR A 275 -24.66 -7.40 5.49
C THR A 275 -24.09 -6.09 4.98
N ALA A 276 -23.98 -5.92 3.66
CA ALA A 276 -23.56 -4.67 3.03
C ALA A 276 -24.66 -3.59 3.07
N TYR A 277 -24.24 -2.33 3.23
CA TYR A 277 -25.14 -1.18 3.12
C TYR A 277 -25.34 -0.84 1.64
N LYS A 278 -26.43 -1.31 1.06
CA LYS A 278 -26.74 -1.16 -0.37
C LYS A 278 -28.20 -0.81 -0.63
N VAL A 279 -28.51 -0.29 -1.81
CA VAL A 279 -29.88 -0.07 -2.25
C VAL A 279 -30.55 -1.40 -2.64
N ARG A 280 -31.88 -1.49 -2.51
CA ARG A 280 -32.66 -2.72 -2.73
C ARG A 280 -32.43 -3.41 -4.08
N PRO A 281 -32.34 -2.71 -5.23
CA PRO A 281 -32.17 -3.34 -6.52
C PRO A 281 -30.75 -3.87 -6.78
N SER A 282 -29.74 -3.49 -5.97
CA SER A 282 -28.38 -4.00 -6.10
C SER A 282 -28.33 -5.49 -5.82
N THR A 283 -27.45 -6.23 -6.52
CA THR A 283 -27.25 -7.68 -6.33
C THR A 283 -26.95 -8.04 -4.88
N ASN A 284 -27.28 -9.28 -4.49
CA ASN A 284 -26.89 -9.83 -3.19
C ASN A 284 -25.55 -10.59 -3.23
N LYS A 285 -24.90 -10.67 -4.40
CA LYS A 285 -23.65 -11.40 -4.58
C LYS A 285 -22.44 -10.46 -4.62
N PRO A 286 -21.29 -10.87 -4.04
CA PRO A 286 -20.02 -10.18 -4.24
C PRO A 286 -19.63 -10.17 -5.75
N ALA A 287 -18.93 -9.18 -6.27
CA ALA A 287 -18.50 -7.94 -5.59
C ALA A 287 -19.60 -6.86 -5.59
N GLY A 288 -20.52 -6.90 -6.55
CA GLY A 288 -21.54 -5.87 -6.78
C GLY A 288 -22.44 -5.57 -5.58
N LYS A 289 -22.56 -6.49 -4.62
CA LYS A 289 -23.22 -6.29 -3.32
C LYS A 289 -22.58 -5.15 -2.50
N TRP A 290 -21.27 -4.90 -2.68
CA TRP A 290 -20.50 -3.92 -1.94
C TRP A 290 -20.25 -2.62 -2.71
N GLU A 291 -20.49 -2.66 -4.02
CA GLU A 291 -20.30 -1.51 -4.91
C GLU A 291 -21.56 -0.66 -4.91
N THR A 292 -21.49 0.52 -4.28
CA THR A 292 -22.63 1.41 -4.12
C THR A 292 -22.67 2.46 -5.25
N GLY A 293 -23.81 2.50 -5.96
CA GLY A 293 -24.02 3.42 -7.08
C GLY A 293 -23.27 3.01 -8.36
N THR A 294 -23.43 3.81 -9.41
CA THR A 294 -22.75 3.61 -10.69
C THR A 294 -21.25 3.88 -10.52
N GLN A 295 -20.43 2.97 -11.02
CA GLN A 295 -18.96 3.08 -10.94
C GLN A 295 -18.43 4.14 -11.92
N SER A 296 -17.23 4.66 -11.64
CA SER A 296 -16.44 5.44 -12.59
C SER A 296 -15.74 4.48 -13.55
N PHE A 297 -16.42 4.11 -14.63
CA PHE A 297 -15.92 3.09 -15.56
C PHE A 297 -14.64 3.53 -16.28
N GLU A 298 -14.50 4.84 -16.55
CA GLU A 298 -13.25 5.42 -17.04
C GLU A 298 -12.09 5.23 -16.06
N SER A 299 -12.37 5.34 -14.76
CA SER A 299 -11.34 5.04 -13.74
C SER A 299 -10.99 3.55 -13.72
N LEU A 300 -11.97 2.65 -13.91
CA LEU A 300 -11.70 1.22 -13.98
C LEU A 300 -10.82 0.86 -15.19
N ALA A 301 -11.02 1.51 -16.34
CA ALA A 301 -10.14 1.40 -17.50
C ALA A 301 -8.70 1.84 -17.15
N GLY A 302 -8.58 2.96 -16.42
CA GLY A 302 -7.30 3.46 -15.90
C GLY A 302 -6.65 2.51 -14.88
N VAL A 303 -7.43 1.87 -14.01
CA VAL A 303 -6.95 0.86 -13.06
C VAL A 303 -6.31 -0.33 -13.79
N ALA A 304 -7.01 -0.87 -14.80
CA ALA A 304 -6.46 -1.96 -15.60
C ALA A 304 -5.13 -1.57 -16.26
N ALA A 305 -5.08 -0.37 -16.85
CA ALA A 305 -3.88 0.16 -17.50
C ALA A 305 -2.72 0.38 -16.52
N ALA A 306 -3.00 0.75 -15.26
CA ALA A 306 -1.97 0.89 -14.22
C ALA A 306 -1.34 -0.46 -13.84
N ILE A 307 -2.16 -1.49 -13.70
CA ILE A 307 -1.65 -2.84 -13.40
C ILE A 307 -0.88 -3.41 -14.60
N ASP A 308 -1.35 -3.17 -15.82
CA ASP A 308 -0.61 -3.59 -17.03
C ASP A 308 0.72 -2.83 -17.19
N TYR A 309 0.77 -1.52 -16.82
CA TYR A 309 2.02 -0.77 -16.74
C TYR A 309 3.02 -1.41 -15.77
N ILE A 310 2.57 -1.74 -14.55
CA ILE A 310 3.44 -2.41 -13.56
C ILE A 310 3.91 -3.78 -14.11
N ALA A 311 3.01 -4.58 -14.66
CA ALA A 311 3.35 -5.88 -15.22
C ALA A 311 4.39 -5.76 -16.36
N ALA A 312 4.31 -4.71 -17.19
CA ALA A 312 5.28 -4.47 -18.26
C ALA A 312 6.71 -4.24 -17.76
N ILE A 313 6.89 -3.71 -16.53
CA ILE A 313 8.22 -3.60 -15.90
C ILE A 313 8.84 -4.99 -15.66
N GLY A 314 8.03 -6.00 -15.43
CA GLY A 314 8.46 -7.38 -15.21
C GLY A 314 8.62 -8.21 -16.49
N ALA A 315 8.33 -7.64 -17.67
CA ALA A 315 8.58 -8.31 -18.94
C ALA A 315 10.09 -8.57 -19.15
N ALA A 316 10.43 -9.61 -19.91
CA ALA A 316 11.81 -9.92 -20.23
C ALA A 316 12.46 -8.78 -21.05
N PRO A 317 13.80 -8.57 -20.96
CA PRO A 317 14.49 -7.47 -21.63
C PRO A 317 14.35 -7.47 -23.18
N ASN A 318 14.03 -8.61 -23.78
CA ASN A 318 13.78 -8.78 -25.22
C ASN A 318 12.33 -8.44 -25.63
N GLY A 319 11.52 -7.92 -24.71
CA GLY A 319 10.09 -7.63 -24.95
C GLY A 319 9.20 -8.89 -24.93
N ASP A 320 9.75 -10.05 -24.61
CA ASP A 320 8.98 -11.27 -24.43
C ASP A 320 8.19 -11.20 -23.13
N SER A 321 6.89 -10.99 -23.24
CA SER A 321 5.94 -11.04 -22.13
C SER A 321 5.53 -12.49 -21.80
N SER A 322 6.43 -13.46 -21.98
CA SER A 322 6.16 -14.85 -21.66
C SER A 322 5.78 -15.01 -20.18
N GLY A 323 4.59 -15.54 -19.96
CA GLY A 323 3.99 -15.75 -18.66
C GLY A 323 2.65 -15.04 -18.46
N THR A 324 2.00 -15.38 -17.37
CA THR A 324 0.75 -14.75 -16.92
C THR A 324 1.03 -13.32 -16.42
N ARG A 325 -0.03 -12.48 -16.36
CA ARG A 325 0.10 -11.15 -15.73
C ARG A 325 0.66 -11.25 -14.31
N ARG A 326 0.22 -12.22 -13.51
CA ARG A 326 0.72 -12.43 -12.14
C ARG A 326 2.23 -12.68 -12.11
N GLU A 327 2.76 -13.53 -12.98
CA GLU A 327 4.20 -13.80 -13.06
C GLU A 327 5.00 -12.54 -13.45
N CYS A 328 4.47 -11.73 -14.37
CA CYS A 328 5.05 -10.44 -14.71
C CYS A 328 5.04 -9.48 -13.51
N LEU A 329 3.93 -9.40 -12.78
CA LEU A 329 3.81 -8.58 -11.57
C LEU A 329 4.80 -9.00 -10.48
N VAL A 330 5.01 -10.30 -10.27
CA VAL A 330 5.99 -10.81 -9.30
C VAL A 330 7.40 -10.31 -9.66
N ARG A 331 7.82 -10.46 -10.93
CA ARG A 331 9.12 -9.96 -11.39
C ARG A 331 9.23 -8.44 -11.35
N ALA A 332 8.14 -7.73 -11.67
CA ALA A 332 8.09 -6.27 -11.62
C ALA A 332 8.31 -5.74 -10.21
N MET A 333 7.58 -6.28 -9.24
CA MET A 333 7.65 -5.82 -7.84
C MET A 333 9.00 -6.15 -7.21
N ASP A 334 9.63 -7.26 -7.57
CA ASP A 334 10.99 -7.59 -7.14
C ASP A 334 12.00 -6.56 -7.69
N ARG A 335 11.93 -6.23 -8.98
CA ARG A 335 12.79 -5.21 -9.63
C ARG A 335 12.58 -3.82 -9.04
N ILE A 336 11.32 -3.42 -8.82
CA ILE A 336 10.97 -2.13 -8.20
C ILE A 336 11.54 -2.07 -6.79
N LYS A 337 11.26 -3.07 -5.94
CA LYS A 337 11.76 -3.12 -4.57
C LYS A 337 13.27 -3.04 -4.50
N THR A 338 13.97 -3.84 -5.31
CA THR A 338 15.45 -3.84 -5.36
C THR A 338 16.00 -2.46 -5.74
N TYR A 339 15.42 -1.81 -6.74
CA TYR A 339 15.82 -0.47 -7.16
C TYR A 339 15.53 0.59 -6.07
N GLU A 340 14.33 0.59 -5.50
CA GLU A 340 13.95 1.52 -4.44
C GLU A 340 14.78 1.34 -3.15
N MET A 341 15.22 0.13 -2.87
CA MET A 341 16.20 -0.12 -1.79
C MET A 341 17.54 0.57 -2.08
N SER A 342 17.98 0.62 -3.34
CA SER A 342 19.22 1.36 -3.71
C SER A 342 19.06 2.87 -3.53
N LEU A 343 17.89 3.44 -3.84
CA LEU A 343 17.59 4.85 -3.55
C LEU A 343 17.57 5.11 -2.05
N SER A 344 17.00 4.18 -1.27
CA SER A 344 16.92 4.27 0.18
C SER A 344 18.30 4.21 0.84
N ASP A 345 19.17 3.29 0.40
CA ASP A 345 20.56 3.20 0.86
C ASP A 345 21.32 4.49 0.59
N HIS A 346 21.21 5.00 -0.65
CA HIS A 346 21.86 6.23 -1.06
C HIS A 346 21.41 7.44 -0.22
N PHE A 347 20.09 7.58 -0.02
CA PHE A 347 19.53 8.63 0.82
C PHE A 347 20.01 8.53 2.28
N LEU A 348 19.92 7.34 2.90
CA LEU A 348 20.28 7.17 4.31
C LEU A 348 21.78 7.46 4.56
N ARG A 349 22.66 7.02 3.65
CA ARG A 349 24.10 7.34 3.73
C ARG A 349 24.34 8.84 3.59
N GLY A 350 23.73 9.49 2.60
CA GLY A 350 23.88 10.94 2.38
C GLY A 350 23.28 11.78 3.50
N ALA A 351 22.15 11.35 4.07
CA ALA A 351 21.47 12.04 5.16
C ALA A 351 22.35 12.23 6.41
N THR A 352 23.30 11.32 6.66
CA THR A 352 24.24 11.44 7.79
C THR A 352 25.17 12.64 7.67
N ALA A 353 25.41 13.12 6.45
CA ALA A 353 26.28 14.27 6.18
C ALA A 353 25.52 15.62 6.20
N VAL A 354 24.19 15.63 6.28
CA VAL A 354 23.37 16.85 6.33
C VAL A 354 23.26 17.34 7.78
N PRO A 355 23.85 18.50 8.13
CA PRO A 355 23.86 19.00 9.50
C PRO A 355 22.44 19.25 10.04
N GLY A 356 22.13 18.71 11.20
CA GLY A 356 20.82 18.93 11.86
C GLY A 356 19.66 18.14 11.27
N LEU A 357 19.87 17.33 10.24
CA LEU A 357 18.85 16.43 9.72
C LEU A 357 18.71 15.20 10.64
N LYS A 358 17.46 14.91 11.03
CA LYS A 358 17.11 13.70 11.77
C LYS A 358 16.10 12.91 10.97
N VAL A 359 16.39 11.62 10.73
CA VAL A 359 15.47 10.65 10.09
C VAL A 359 14.76 9.84 11.18
N TYR A 360 13.46 9.62 11.01
CA TYR A 360 12.62 8.80 11.89
C TYR A 360 12.27 7.47 11.21
N GLY A 361 12.06 6.44 12.01
CA GLY A 361 11.86 5.07 11.52
C GLY A 361 13.17 4.31 11.38
N ILE A 362 13.16 3.23 10.61
CA ILE A 362 14.33 2.36 10.40
C ILE A 362 15.40 3.11 9.58
N THR A 363 16.58 3.32 10.17
CA THR A 363 17.74 3.96 9.53
C THR A 363 18.91 2.99 9.32
N ASP A 364 18.82 1.79 9.87
CA ASP A 364 19.81 0.75 9.69
C ASP A 364 19.76 0.22 8.24
N ILE A 365 20.87 0.38 7.52
CA ILE A 365 21.00 -0.06 6.12
C ILE A 365 20.95 -1.59 5.95
N GLU A 366 21.24 -2.35 6.98
CA GLU A 366 21.08 -3.81 6.96
C GLU A 366 19.60 -4.24 7.05
N ARG A 367 18.70 -3.31 7.39
CA ARG A 367 17.26 -3.52 7.52
C ARG A 367 16.43 -2.82 6.43
N LEU A 368 17.03 -2.46 5.30
CA LEU A 368 16.34 -1.79 4.19
C LEU A 368 15.14 -2.57 3.65
N ALA A 369 15.18 -3.91 3.74
CA ALA A 369 14.06 -4.76 3.31
C ALA A 369 12.80 -4.61 4.19
N GLU A 370 12.94 -4.05 5.39
CA GLU A 370 11.87 -3.82 6.36
C GLU A 370 11.23 -2.43 6.24
N ARG A 371 11.56 -1.69 5.17
CA ARG A 371 10.98 -0.38 4.91
C ARG A 371 10.65 -0.16 3.43
N THR A 372 9.69 0.74 3.18
CA THR A 372 9.48 1.38 1.87
C THR A 372 10.42 2.59 1.71
N PRO A 373 10.61 3.13 0.50
CA PRO A 373 11.48 4.28 0.25
C PRO A 373 10.85 5.60 0.72
N THR A 374 10.20 5.60 1.88
CA THR A 374 9.53 6.76 2.48
C THR A 374 10.18 7.14 3.79
N PHE A 375 10.55 8.40 3.93
CA PHE A 375 11.31 8.95 5.04
C PHE A 375 10.57 10.13 5.67
N ALA A 376 10.41 10.09 6.98
CA ALA A 376 9.99 11.23 7.78
C ALA A 376 11.23 11.88 8.39
N VAL A 377 11.40 13.18 8.18
CA VAL A 377 12.60 13.90 8.64
C VAL A 377 12.24 15.21 9.34
N SER A 378 13.12 15.66 10.23
CA SER A 378 13.15 17.02 10.75
C SER A 378 14.52 17.65 10.50
N LEU A 379 14.55 18.96 10.28
CA LEU A 379 15.77 19.74 10.10
C LEU A 379 15.86 20.77 11.23
N ALA A 380 16.99 20.77 11.95
CA ALA A 380 17.18 21.70 13.08
C ALA A 380 17.11 23.16 12.60
N GLY A 381 16.37 23.99 13.37
CA GLY A 381 16.18 25.40 13.05
C GLY A 381 15.02 25.72 12.09
N PHE A 382 14.34 24.70 11.54
CA PHE A 382 13.22 24.89 10.63
C PHE A 382 11.98 24.12 11.07
N THR A 383 10.80 24.69 10.83
CA THR A 383 9.55 23.92 10.88
C THR A 383 9.43 23.06 9.64
N PRO A 384 8.65 21.94 9.69
CA PRO A 384 8.41 21.09 8.52
C PRO A 384 7.87 21.89 7.30
N ALA A 385 6.93 22.81 7.55
CA ALA A 385 6.35 23.67 6.50
C ALA A 385 7.41 24.56 5.83
N GLN A 386 8.32 25.17 6.60
CA GLN A 386 9.40 25.99 6.05
C GLN A 386 10.36 25.17 5.17
N VAL A 387 10.66 23.94 5.57
CA VAL A 387 11.50 23.04 4.75
C VAL A 387 10.79 22.70 3.43
N ALA A 388 9.51 22.31 3.49
CA ALA A 388 8.73 21.96 2.30
C ALA A 388 8.60 23.16 1.34
N GLU A 389 8.33 24.37 1.85
CA GLU A 389 8.24 25.58 1.06
C GLU A 389 9.57 25.89 0.33
N LYS A 390 10.70 25.89 1.06
CA LYS A 390 12.02 26.18 0.50
C LYS A 390 12.49 25.14 -0.53
N LEU A 391 12.15 23.87 -0.34
CA LEU A 391 12.40 22.82 -1.34
C LEU A 391 11.48 23.00 -2.56
N GLY A 392 10.20 23.35 -2.34
CA GLY A 392 9.25 23.64 -3.41
C GLY A 392 9.68 24.80 -4.32
N GLU A 393 10.26 25.89 -3.77
CA GLU A 393 10.86 26.99 -4.53
C GLU A 393 11.97 26.54 -5.48
N GLN A 394 12.66 25.44 -5.11
CA GLN A 394 13.72 24.81 -5.92
C GLN A 394 13.18 23.72 -6.86
N GLY A 395 11.86 23.52 -6.92
CA GLY A 395 11.22 22.47 -7.72
C GLY A 395 11.43 21.07 -7.17
N ILE A 396 11.59 20.93 -5.84
CA ILE A 396 11.67 19.64 -5.13
C ILE A 396 10.42 19.53 -4.26
N PHE A 397 9.51 18.61 -4.62
CA PHE A 397 8.21 18.50 -3.99
C PHE A 397 8.21 17.43 -2.90
N VAL A 398 7.89 17.84 -1.68
CA VAL A 398 7.76 17.00 -0.49
C VAL A 398 6.50 17.40 0.27
N TRP A 399 5.99 16.54 1.15
CA TRP A 399 4.90 16.89 2.05
C TRP A 399 5.44 17.24 3.45
N ASP A 400 4.71 18.11 4.15
CA ASP A 400 4.90 18.40 5.57
C ASP A 400 3.65 18.07 6.40
N GLY A 401 3.79 18.01 7.72
CA GLY A 401 2.69 17.82 8.65
C GLY A 401 2.59 16.40 9.25
N HIS A 402 1.38 15.97 9.54
CA HIS A 402 1.08 14.66 10.17
C HIS A 402 0.64 13.57 9.18
N TYR A 403 0.38 13.90 7.90
CA TYR A 403 0.03 12.99 6.79
C TYR A 403 -1.16 12.05 7.12
N TYR A 404 -2.09 12.49 7.94
CA TYR A 404 -3.16 11.65 8.53
C TYR A 404 -2.65 10.45 9.35
N ALA A 405 -1.38 10.45 9.78
CA ALA A 405 -0.80 9.50 10.73
C ALA A 405 -0.72 10.14 12.13
N ILE A 406 -1.87 10.57 12.64
CA ILE A 406 -1.99 11.34 13.88
C ILE A 406 -1.40 10.56 15.05
N ALA A 407 -1.77 9.28 15.20
CA ALA A 407 -1.28 8.42 16.28
C ALA A 407 0.26 8.23 16.26
N VAL A 408 0.90 8.27 15.08
CA VAL A 408 2.36 8.27 14.96
C VAL A 408 2.95 9.56 15.54
N MET A 409 2.40 10.72 15.13
CA MET A 409 2.91 12.02 15.58
C MET A 409 2.68 12.25 17.07
N GLU A 410 1.54 11.83 17.62
CA GLU A 410 1.27 11.83 19.05
C GLU A 410 2.29 10.98 19.81
N ARG A 411 2.52 9.74 19.36
CA ARG A 411 3.43 8.78 20.00
C ARG A 411 4.88 9.25 19.99
N LEU A 412 5.28 9.99 18.95
CA LEU A 412 6.62 10.59 18.82
C LEU A 412 6.72 11.98 19.52
N GLY A 413 5.61 12.56 20.02
CA GLY A 413 5.58 13.89 20.62
C GLY A 413 5.83 15.03 19.62
N LEU A 414 5.34 14.86 18.38
CA LEU A 414 5.59 15.76 17.25
C LEU A 414 4.32 16.45 16.73
N LEU A 415 3.13 16.05 17.19
CA LEU A 415 1.88 16.60 16.67
C LEU A 415 1.81 18.12 16.85
N ASP A 416 2.05 18.61 18.08
CA ASP A 416 2.04 20.04 18.41
C ASP A 416 3.26 20.81 17.85
N LYS A 417 4.22 20.10 17.24
CA LYS A 417 5.42 20.69 16.60
C LYS A 417 5.27 20.84 15.09
N GLY A 418 4.06 20.60 14.55
CA GLY A 418 3.78 20.69 13.13
C GLY A 418 4.13 19.41 12.34
N GLY A 419 4.39 18.29 13.02
CA GLY A 419 4.71 17.01 12.37
C GLY A 419 6.15 16.92 11.85
N LEU A 420 6.32 16.37 10.64
CA LEU A 420 7.61 16.11 10.00
C LEU A 420 7.54 16.49 8.51
N VAL A 421 8.69 16.53 7.83
CA VAL A 421 8.78 16.52 6.36
C VAL A 421 8.76 15.07 5.90
N ARG A 422 7.91 14.74 4.92
CA ARG A 422 7.86 13.41 4.33
C ARG A 422 8.42 13.42 2.92
N ILE A 423 9.44 12.61 2.71
CA ILE A 423 10.15 12.38 1.45
C ILE A 423 9.82 10.95 1.03
N GLY A 424 9.39 10.73 -0.20
CA GLY A 424 9.12 9.40 -0.70
C GLY A 424 9.53 9.24 -2.15
N PHE A 425 10.34 8.22 -2.41
CA PHE A 425 10.76 7.85 -3.75
C PHE A 425 9.78 6.84 -4.35
N ALA A 426 9.78 6.77 -5.67
CA ALA A 426 9.16 5.72 -6.46
C ALA A 426 10.15 5.24 -7.52
N HIS A 427 9.87 4.14 -8.18
CA HIS A 427 10.77 3.54 -9.17
C HIS A 427 11.14 4.45 -10.35
N TYR A 428 10.45 5.57 -10.53
CA TYR A 428 10.77 6.58 -11.53
C TYR A 428 11.76 7.64 -11.03
N ASN A 429 12.08 7.72 -9.73
CA ASN A 429 13.08 8.63 -9.23
C ASN A 429 14.51 8.15 -9.55
N THR A 430 15.48 9.06 -9.55
CA THR A 430 16.87 8.74 -9.86
C THR A 430 17.81 9.08 -8.70
N ILE A 431 19.04 8.53 -8.72
CA ILE A 431 20.07 8.83 -7.72
C ILE A 431 20.41 10.32 -7.74
N GLU A 432 20.46 10.95 -8.92
CA GLU A 432 20.74 12.37 -9.09
C GLU A 432 19.64 13.25 -8.45
N GLU A 433 18.39 12.78 -8.42
CA GLU A 433 17.31 13.46 -7.71
C GLU A 433 17.49 13.35 -6.19
N VAL A 434 17.98 12.22 -5.69
CA VAL A 434 18.34 12.06 -4.26
C VAL A 434 19.50 13.00 -3.90
N ASP A 435 20.54 13.07 -4.72
CA ASP A 435 21.67 14.01 -4.51
C ASP A 435 21.20 15.46 -4.50
N ARG A 436 20.30 15.83 -5.44
CA ARG A 436 19.73 17.19 -5.50
C ARG A 436 18.96 17.53 -4.23
N LEU A 437 18.17 16.59 -3.68
CA LEU A 437 17.47 16.76 -2.41
C LEU A 437 18.46 16.95 -1.24
N LEU A 438 19.47 16.07 -1.13
CA LEU A 438 20.46 16.13 -0.04
C LEU A 438 21.24 17.45 -0.05
N ASN A 439 21.66 17.91 -1.22
CA ASN A 439 22.33 19.19 -1.39
C ASN A 439 21.41 20.36 -0.99
N ALA A 440 20.15 20.35 -1.45
CA ALA A 440 19.18 21.39 -1.09
C ALA A 440 18.94 21.44 0.43
N LEU A 441 18.81 20.27 1.10
CA LEU A 441 18.67 20.20 2.56
C LEU A 441 19.91 20.72 3.30
N ALA A 442 21.12 20.44 2.79
CA ALA A 442 22.37 20.91 3.39
C ALA A 442 22.57 22.42 3.24
N GLU A 443 22.00 23.03 2.20
CA GLU A 443 22.04 24.48 1.95
C GLU A 443 21.04 25.29 2.76
N LEU A 444 20.02 24.66 3.33
CA LEU A 444 19.06 25.32 4.24
C LEU A 444 19.77 25.69 5.55
N ARG A 445 20.01 27.00 5.75
CA ARG A 445 20.67 27.56 6.93
C ARG A 445 19.86 28.69 7.54
#